data_ee590df695aee789e4cbafb4b43b15a4
#
_entry.id   ee590df695aee789e4cbafb4b43b15a4
#
_cell.length_a   1.000
_cell.length_b   1.000
_cell.length_c   1.000
_cell.angle_alpha   90.00
_cell.angle_beta   90.00
_cell.angle_gamma   90.00
#
_symmetry.space_group_name_H-M   'P 1'
#
loop_
_entity.id
_entity.type
_entity.pdbx_description
1 polymer ?
#
loop_
_entity_poly.entity_id
_entity_poly.type
_entity_poly.pdbx_seq_one_letter_code
_entity_poly.pdbx_strand_id
1 'polypeptide(L)'
;MGGGYIALFKKLYKIKKQHKKEQKIYKQTIQVFPQLKYPSLETCPDYSESLRYKFHLSYMLGEVLIKADMNKFKDGYFFLFKNIEQTKKDYKIIKEILDLSKKFEENIYAILAENKNLFMCNLGNLKIILDLHKNYIPALKVIFQNFNYTLNHLEMIKKWFLSNKFNKRYKKNQHPFPPLLDYNNVQSQKLSSDLFWSLNIPLNEYRFLFLANSGSGTMAMLLFFQLSCFKTYTTFWEDYRNIFFHHCELQKNKKTDTNHLLITASTHINQFCEKFYALLPNIKIIFFVVRDPISVIKHMINHISDKTIENVNDGIKILSLKTPFCNLFPNIDYYYSDLEKHIPEISSIERVILDAENGLFFTTQRRLNIIKKFNHINKIECINFLDIDKKTAFDSFVKLANKYDFIPPSDLIPFSGRVNRNQGDLIYLPVILRLHPSDLISIDQDDSISSLENEIDIIITTHQIHSNKDGFSDITLKIFDDKKLMFDNIILLILNEKYDILINNQELFLASKKYLNNYINALEKHEKKIRDHLITEDKILNYLKNKKDLRHRLKKILDQDLIYVNENYPEYLKQWKYYQKFEQMCNET
;
A
#
# COMPACT_ATOMS: atom_id res chain seq x y z
N MET A 1 44.15 -46.83 -16.61
CA MET A 1 42.85 -47.52 -16.85
C MET A 1 42.32 -47.10 -18.20
N GLY A 2 42.75 -47.72 -19.26
CA GLY A 2 42.41 -47.39 -20.63
C GLY A 2 41.42 -48.38 -21.22
N GLY A 3 40.16 -48.23 -20.89
CA GLY A 3 39.09 -48.88 -21.67
C GLY A 3 38.65 -47.94 -22.75
N GLY A 4 39.16 -48.11 -23.96
CA GLY A 4 38.78 -47.30 -25.12
C GLY A 4 37.26 -47.35 -25.44
N TYR A 5 36.81 -46.56 -26.37
CA TYR A 5 35.40 -46.42 -26.79
C TYR A 5 34.70 -47.78 -26.99
N ILE A 6 35.42 -48.83 -27.45
CA ILE A 6 34.90 -50.21 -27.60
C ILE A 6 34.44 -50.81 -26.26
N ALA A 7 35.23 -50.61 -25.19
CA ALA A 7 34.85 -51.07 -23.86
C ALA A 7 33.63 -50.34 -23.30
N LEU A 8 33.52 -49.03 -23.56
CA LEU A 8 32.34 -48.23 -23.22
C LEU A 8 31.08 -48.74 -23.95
N PHE A 9 31.16 -48.98 -25.27
CA PHE A 9 30.04 -49.50 -26.06
C PHE A 9 29.61 -50.90 -25.60
N LYS A 10 30.57 -51.79 -25.27
CA LYS A 10 30.25 -53.10 -24.69
C LYS A 10 29.53 -52.99 -23.35
N LYS A 11 29.93 -52.06 -22.49
CA LYS A 11 29.29 -51.82 -21.20
C LYS A 11 27.87 -51.24 -21.38
N LEU A 12 27.70 -50.27 -22.26
CA LEU A 12 26.38 -49.70 -22.58
C LEU A 12 25.44 -50.74 -23.19
N TYR A 13 25.94 -51.62 -24.06
CA TYR A 13 25.13 -52.71 -24.62
C TYR A 13 24.67 -53.71 -23.54
N LYS A 14 25.53 -54.05 -22.58
CA LYS A 14 25.16 -54.89 -21.43
C LYS A 14 24.06 -54.26 -20.60
N ILE A 15 24.22 -52.98 -20.25
CA ILE A 15 23.21 -52.23 -19.49
C ILE A 15 21.88 -52.18 -20.23
N LYS A 16 21.87 -51.89 -21.53
CA LYS A 16 20.68 -51.87 -22.36
C LYS A 16 19.96 -53.23 -22.39
N LYS A 17 20.74 -54.32 -22.54
CA LYS A 17 20.19 -55.69 -22.54
C LYS A 17 19.57 -56.05 -21.19
N GLN A 18 20.23 -55.68 -20.09
CA GLN A 18 19.74 -55.91 -18.74
C GLN A 18 18.45 -55.10 -18.49
N HIS A 19 18.45 -53.80 -18.81
CA HIS A 19 17.27 -52.96 -18.66
C HIS A 19 16.06 -53.44 -19.45
N LYS A 20 16.24 -53.92 -20.68
CA LYS A 20 15.16 -54.55 -21.46
C LYS A 20 14.59 -55.77 -20.78
N LYS A 21 15.45 -56.58 -20.15
CA LYS A 21 15.02 -57.77 -19.40
C LYS A 21 14.20 -57.37 -18.17
N GLU A 22 14.67 -56.43 -17.41
CA GLU A 22 14.01 -55.91 -16.21
C GLU A 22 12.66 -55.26 -16.56
N GLN A 23 12.59 -54.46 -17.60
CA GLN A 23 11.35 -53.87 -18.12
C GLN A 23 10.32 -54.93 -18.52
N LYS A 24 10.77 -56.02 -19.13
CA LYS A 24 9.87 -57.14 -19.49
C LYS A 24 9.31 -57.83 -18.25
N ILE A 25 10.18 -58.09 -17.26
CA ILE A 25 9.77 -58.69 -15.98
C ILE A 25 8.78 -57.77 -15.28
N TYR A 26 9.10 -56.47 -15.15
CA TYR A 26 8.22 -55.49 -14.52
C TYR A 26 6.83 -55.45 -15.18
N LYS A 27 6.78 -55.37 -16.52
CA LYS A 27 5.49 -55.38 -17.24
C LYS A 27 4.67 -56.63 -16.97
N GLN A 28 5.31 -57.78 -16.89
CA GLN A 28 4.64 -59.07 -16.55
C GLN A 28 4.16 -59.07 -15.09
N THR A 29 4.98 -58.54 -14.17
CA THR A 29 4.65 -58.45 -12.75
C THR A 29 3.42 -57.58 -12.52
N ILE A 30 3.34 -56.39 -13.13
CA ILE A 30 2.20 -55.49 -12.95
C ILE A 30 0.92 -55.94 -13.66
N GLN A 31 1.02 -56.84 -14.64
CA GLN A 31 -0.15 -57.48 -15.22
C GLN A 31 -0.80 -58.47 -14.24
N VAL A 32 0.01 -59.18 -13.44
CA VAL A 32 -0.46 -60.17 -12.46
C VAL A 32 -0.77 -59.47 -11.12
N PHE A 33 0.01 -58.46 -10.73
CA PHE A 33 -0.09 -57.76 -9.47
C PHE A 33 -0.15 -56.26 -9.72
N PRO A 34 -1.30 -55.68 -10.11
CA PRO A 34 -1.44 -54.23 -10.44
C PRO A 34 -1.05 -53.31 -9.29
N GLN A 35 -1.19 -53.73 -8.03
CA GLN A 35 -0.81 -52.99 -6.82
C GLN A 35 0.70 -52.76 -6.69
N LEU A 36 1.53 -53.49 -7.42
CA LEU A 36 2.99 -53.31 -7.47
C LEU A 36 3.42 -52.29 -8.54
N LYS A 37 2.47 -51.64 -9.20
CA LYS A 37 2.78 -50.55 -10.12
C LYS A 37 3.43 -49.41 -9.36
N TYR A 38 4.61 -48.95 -9.82
CA TYR A 38 5.25 -47.80 -9.24
C TYR A 38 4.32 -46.59 -9.30
N PRO A 39 4.28 -45.77 -8.21
CA PRO A 39 3.57 -44.50 -8.23
C PRO A 39 4.12 -43.58 -9.31
N SER A 40 3.36 -42.57 -9.70
CA SER A 40 3.86 -41.52 -10.59
C SER A 40 5.08 -40.86 -9.96
N LEU A 41 6.11 -40.57 -10.75
CA LEU A 41 7.33 -39.90 -10.24
C LEU A 41 7.03 -38.56 -9.55
N GLU A 42 6.00 -37.88 -10.04
CA GLU A 42 5.57 -36.58 -9.52
C GLU A 42 5.01 -36.68 -8.08
N THR A 43 4.57 -37.88 -7.66
CA THR A 43 4.05 -38.12 -6.29
C THR A 43 5.16 -38.48 -5.29
N CYS A 44 6.41 -38.66 -5.77
CA CYS A 44 7.53 -38.98 -4.89
C CYS A 44 7.97 -37.71 -4.11
N PRO A 45 8.21 -37.81 -2.79
CA PRO A 45 8.59 -36.67 -1.97
C PRO A 45 9.85 -35.94 -2.43
N ASP A 46 10.78 -36.65 -3.04
CA ASP A 46 12.07 -36.17 -3.57
C ASP A 46 12.03 -35.79 -5.05
N TYR A 47 10.85 -35.80 -5.68
CA TYR A 47 10.72 -35.51 -7.10
C TYR A 47 11.34 -34.17 -7.50
N SER A 48 11.06 -33.08 -6.77
CA SER A 48 11.59 -31.76 -7.05
C SER A 48 13.13 -31.74 -6.99
N GLU A 49 13.74 -32.43 -6.03
CA GLU A 49 15.19 -32.59 -5.96
C GLU A 49 15.75 -33.40 -7.10
N SER A 50 15.02 -34.46 -7.52
CA SER A 50 15.46 -35.35 -8.60
C SER A 50 15.54 -34.65 -9.96
N LEU A 51 14.80 -33.56 -10.18
CA LEU A 51 14.83 -32.78 -11.42
C LEU A 51 16.22 -32.22 -11.73
N ARG A 52 17.05 -31.94 -10.72
CA ARG A 52 18.45 -31.50 -10.90
C ARG A 52 19.31 -32.47 -11.68
N TYR A 53 19.03 -33.79 -11.57
CA TYR A 53 19.82 -34.84 -12.28
C TYR A 53 19.63 -34.79 -13.79
N LYS A 54 18.50 -34.27 -14.30
CA LYS A 54 18.26 -34.08 -15.74
C LYS A 54 19.26 -33.10 -16.39
N PHE A 55 19.90 -32.25 -15.60
CA PHE A 55 20.88 -31.26 -16.03
C PHE A 55 22.32 -31.63 -15.65
N HIS A 56 22.58 -32.86 -15.18
CA HIS A 56 23.92 -33.38 -15.02
C HIS A 56 24.51 -33.81 -16.36
N LEU A 57 25.81 -33.58 -16.56
CA LEU A 57 26.50 -33.95 -17.80
C LEU A 57 26.30 -35.42 -18.18
N SER A 58 26.38 -36.34 -17.19
CA SER A 58 26.18 -37.77 -17.41
C SER A 58 24.78 -38.10 -17.93
N TYR A 59 23.74 -37.43 -17.39
CA TYR A 59 22.37 -37.61 -17.86
C TYR A 59 22.20 -37.09 -19.30
N MET A 60 22.67 -35.84 -19.56
CA MET A 60 22.61 -35.23 -20.89
C MET A 60 23.34 -36.04 -21.95
N LEU A 61 24.53 -36.58 -21.63
CA LEU A 61 25.27 -37.47 -22.53
C LEU A 61 24.52 -38.79 -22.74
N GLY A 62 23.87 -39.32 -21.70
CA GLY A 62 23.02 -40.51 -21.80
C GLY A 62 21.86 -40.30 -22.77
N GLU A 63 21.19 -39.14 -22.73
CA GLU A 63 20.14 -38.81 -23.71
C GLU A 63 20.66 -38.76 -25.14
N VAL A 64 21.87 -38.20 -25.38
CA VAL A 64 22.49 -38.19 -26.72
C VAL A 64 22.76 -39.60 -27.21
N LEU A 65 23.27 -40.47 -26.34
CA LEU A 65 23.53 -41.87 -26.68
C LEU A 65 22.25 -42.64 -26.98
N ILE A 66 21.20 -42.45 -26.19
CA ILE A 66 19.89 -43.08 -26.43
C ILE A 66 19.29 -42.61 -27.76
N LYS A 67 19.33 -41.28 -28.04
CA LYS A 67 18.87 -40.72 -29.32
C LYS A 67 19.65 -41.28 -30.52
N ALA A 68 20.96 -41.42 -30.41
CA ALA A 68 21.79 -42.00 -31.46
C ALA A 68 21.42 -43.47 -31.70
N ASP A 69 21.20 -44.25 -30.65
CA ASP A 69 20.79 -45.67 -30.77
C ASP A 69 19.38 -45.84 -31.34
N MET A 70 18.44 -44.95 -30.97
CA MET A 70 17.08 -44.95 -31.55
C MET A 70 17.09 -44.67 -33.06
N ASN A 71 17.99 -43.78 -33.49
CA ASN A 71 18.13 -43.36 -34.90
C ASN A 71 19.27 -44.09 -35.65
N LYS A 72 19.70 -45.24 -35.18
CA LYS A 72 20.86 -45.97 -35.74
C LYS A 72 20.77 -46.26 -37.24
N PHE A 73 19.56 -46.42 -37.79
CA PHE A 73 19.31 -46.64 -39.23
C PHE A 73 19.11 -45.33 -40.02
N LYS A 74 19.16 -44.13 -39.33
CA LYS A 74 19.02 -42.81 -39.92
C LYS A 74 20.19 -41.93 -39.49
N ASP A 75 21.43 -42.36 -39.74
CA ASP A 75 22.67 -41.66 -39.43
C ASP A 75 22.89 -41.24 -37.97
N GLY A 76 22.16 -41.85 -36.99
CA GLY A 76 22.22 -41.51 -35.59
C GLY A 76 23.61 -41.58 -34.96
N TYR A 77 24.46 -42.49 -35.43
CA TYR A 77 25.86 -42.60 -34.98
C TYR A 77 26.82 -41.68 -35.73
N PHE A 78 26.46 -41.22 -36.95
CA PHE A 78 27.31 -40.34 -37.76
C PHE A 78 27.54 -39.00 -37.07
N PHE A 79 26.50 -38.43 -36.44
CA PHE A 79 26.60 -37.18 -35.73
C PHE A 79 26.89 -37.32 -34.24
N LEU A 80 27.12 -38.49 -33.73
CA LEU A 80 27.25 -38.79 -32.29
C LEU A 80 28.35 -37.94 -31.63
N PHE A 81 29.55 -37.91 -32.22
CA PHE A 81 30.67 -37.15 -31.65
C PHE A 81 30.41 -35.65 -31.66
N LYS A 82 29.83 -35.11 -32.73
CA LYS A 82 29.44 -33.71 -32.84
C LYS A 82 28.40 -33.34 -31.75
N ASN A 83 27.41 -34.20 -31.54
CA ASN A 83 26.38 -34.01 -30.51
C ASN A 83 26.94 -34.12 -29.10
N ILE A 84 27.91 -35.01 -28.84
CA ILE A 84 28.62 -35.09 -27.56
C ILE A 84 29.39 -33.78 -27.27
N GLU A 85 30.13 -33.26 -28.26
CA GLU A 85 30.87 -32.01 -28.06
C GLU A 85 29.95 -30.80 -27.88
N GLN A 86 28.82 -30.74 -28.60
CA GLN A 86 27.82 -29.71 -28.40
C GLN A 86 27.20 -29.79 -26.99
N THR A 87 26.84 -31.01 -26.53
CA THR A 87 26.28 -31.24 -25.19
C THR A 87 27.26 -30.83 -24.09
N LYS A 88 28.55 -31.04 -24.27
CA LYS A 88 29.57 -30.56 -23.32
C LYS A 88 29.62 -29.02 -23.25
N LYS A 89 29.49 -28.34 -24.40
CA LYS A 89 29.42 -26.88 -24.48
C LYS A 89 28.15 -26.38 -23.78
N ASP A 90 27.01 -26.96 -24.11
CA ASP A 90 25.72 -26.58 -23.51
C ASP A 90 25.73 -26.77 -21.99
N TYR A 91 26.29 -27.91 -21.51
CA TYR A 91 26.42 -28.19 -20.09
C TYR A 91 27.24 -27.12 -19.34
N LYS A 92 28.31 -26.60 -19.93
CA LYS A 92 29.09 -25.51 -19.31
C LYS A 92 28.22 -24.26 -19.07
N ILE A 93 27.42 -23.89 -20.09
CA ILE A 93 26.51 -22.73 -19.99
C ILE A 93 25.41 -23.01 -18.95
N ILE A 94 24.81 -24.21 -18.98
CA ILE A 94 23.79 -24.61 -18.01
C ILE A 94 24.33 -24.55 -16.58
N LYS A 95 25.55 -25.05 -16.37
CA LYS A 95 26.21 -24.99 -15.06
C LYS A 95 26.37 -23.56 -14.56
N GLU A 96 26.84 -22.64 -15.41
CA GLU A 96 26.96 -21.21 -15.07
C GLU A 96 25.59 -20.61 -14.67
N ILE A 97 24.52 -20.94 -15.43
CA ILE A 97 23.17 -20.49 -15.13
C ILE A 97 22.68 -21.03 -13.77
N LEU A 98 22.90 -22.31 -13.51
CA LEU A 98 22.52 -22.95 -12.25
C LEU A 98 23.32 -22.38 -11.05
N ASP A 99 24.60 -22.08 -11.23
CA ASP A 99 25.43 -21.48 -10.20
C ASP A 99 24.99 -20.04 -9.91
N LEU A 100 24.55 -19.28 -10.94
CA LEU A 100 23.97 -17.95 -10.75
C LEU A 100 22.60 -18.03 -10.05
N SER A 101 21.72 -19.00 -10.42
CA SER A 101 20.41 -19.15 -9.76
C SER A 101 20.55 -19.41 -8.26
N LYS A 102 21.50 -20.27 -7.88
CA LYS A 102 21.82 -20.53 -6.47
C LYS A 102 22.30 -19.27 -5.73
N LYS A 103 23.11 -18.43 -6.39
CA LYS A 103 23.58 -17.16 -5.82
C LYS A 103 22.43 -16.21 -5.49
N PHE A 104 21.31 -16.32 -6.18
CA PHE A 104 20.10 -15.53 -5.93
C PHE A 104 19.03 -16.28 -5.13
N GLU A 105 19.38 -17.46 -4.58
CA GLU A 105 18.47 -18.32 -3.80
C GLU A 105 17.23 -18.80 -4.60
N GLU A 106 17.34 -18.83 -5.94
CA GLU A 106 16.25 -19.21 -6.83
C GLU A 106 16.40 -20.68 -7.30
N ASN A 107 15.37 -21.48 -7.05
CA ASN A 107 15.32 -22.87 -7.53
C ASN A 107 14.62 -22.94 -8.89
N ILE A 108 15.40 -22.94 -9.97
CA ILE A 108 14.88 -22.95 -11.35
C ILE A 108 14.75 -24.37 -11.96
N TYR A 109 15.07 -25.44 -11.24
CA TYR A 109 15.10 -26.79 -11.82
C TYR A 109 13.75 -27.26 -12.34
N ALA A 110 12.65 -26.96 -11.65
CA ALA A 110 11.30 -27.29 -12.09
C ALA A 110 10.97 -26.56 -13.40
N ILE A 111 11.23 -25.24 -13.44
CA ILE A 111 11.00 -24.40 -14.63
C ILE A 111 11.79 -24.92 -15.83
N LEU A 112 13.07 -25.27 -15.61
CA LEU A 112 13.92 -25.83 -16.66
C LEU A 112 13.44 -27.20 -17.14
N ALA A 113 12.95 -28.04 -16.23
CA ALA A 113 12.45 -29.37 -16.58
C ALA A 113 11.15 -29.32 -17.40
N GLU A 114 10.24 -28.44 -17.03
CA GLU A 114 8.98 -28.20 -17.74
C GLU A 114 9.20 -27.53 -19.10
N ASN A 115 10.13 -26.60 -19.20
CA ASN A 115 10.41 -25.82 -20.41
C ASN A 115 11.71 -26.25 -21.12
N LYS A 116 12.14 -27.52 -20.99
CA LYS A 116 13.46 -28.00 -21.45
C LYS A 116 13.75 -27.65 -22.91
N ASN A 117 12.82 -27.85 -23.80
CA ASN A 117 13.04 -27.56 -25.23
C ASN A 117 13.20 -26.07 -25.50
N LEU A 118 12.34 -25.25 -24.91
CA LEU A 118 12.42 -23.77 -25.01
C LEU A 118 13.74 -23.25 -24.44
N PHE A 119 14.14 -23.77 -23.27
CA PHE A 119 15.41 -23.42 -22.63
C PHE A 119 16.61 -23.77 -23.52
N MET A 120 16.67 -24.98 -24.03
CA MET A 120 17.77 -25.44 -24.89
C MET A 120 17.87 -24.63 -26.19
N CYS A 121 16.75 -24.32 -26.83
CA CYS A 121 16.73 -23.46 -28.02
C CYS A 121 17.23 -22.04 -27.74
N ASN A 122 16.99 -21.51 -26.53
CA ASN A 122 17.30 -20.16 -26.12
C ASN A 122 18.61 -20.02 -25.32
N LEU A 123 19.34 -21.11 -25.11
CA LEU A 123 20.53 -21.15 -24.25
C LEU A 123 21.59 -20.10 -24.66
N GLY A 124 21.83 -19.92 -25.96
CA GLY A 124 22.77 -18.95 -26.49
C GLY A 124 22.35 -17.50 -26.22
N ASN A 125 21.07 -17.18 -26.42
CA ASN A 125 20.53 -15.85 -26.18
C ASN A 125 20.57 -15.49 -24.70
N LEU A 126 20.24 -16.43 -23.81
CA LEU A 126 20.32 -16.24 -22.38
C LEU A 126 21.78 -15.99 -21.96
N LYS A 127 22.74 -16.78 -22.47
CA LYS A 127 24.16 -16.55 -22.18
C LYS A 127 24.62 -15.16 -22.57
N ILE A 128 24.24 -14.66 -23.75
CA ILE A 128 24.61 -13.30 -24.19
C ILE A 128 24.14 -12.25 -23.20
N ILE A 129 22.89 -12.34 -22.70
CA ILE A 129 22.36 -11.40 -21.71
C ILE A 129 23.13 -11.49 -20.39
N LEU A 130 23.37 -12.72 -19.89
CA LEU A 130 24.07 -12.94 -18.62
C LEU A 130 25.52 -12.47 -18.68
N ASP A 131 26.25 -12.74 -19.75
CA ASP A 131 27.62 -12.28 -19.94
C ASP A 131 27.72 -10.74 -20.01
N LEU A 132 26.79 -10.11 -20.75
CA LEU A 132 26.75 -8.64 -20.87
C LEU A 132 26.52 -7.97 -19.51
N HIS A 133 25.71 -8.59 -18.66
CA HIS A 133 25.31 -8.00 -17.38
C HIS A 133 25.95 -8.67 -16.15
N LYS A 134 27.00 -9.48 -16.33
CA LYS A 134 27.69 -10.21 -15.22
C LYS A 134 28.10 -9.33 -14.06
N ASN A 135 28.45 -8.06 -14.32
CA ASN A 135 28.85 -7.06 -13.32
C ASN A 135 27.71 -6.15 -12.88
N TYR A 136 26.48 -6.42 -13.33
CA TYR A 136 25.30 -5.66 -12.95
C TYR A 136 24.27 -6.58 -12.26
N ILE A 137 24.55 -6.89 -10.99
CA ILE A 137 23.80 -7.85 -10.17
C ILE A 137 22.29 -7.63 -10.17
N PRO A 138 21.76 -6.38 -10.06
CA PRO A 138 20.30 -6.15 -10.11
C PRO A 138 19.61 -6.66 -11.38
N ALA A 139 20.28 -6.57 -12.54
CA ALA A 139 19.74 -7.11 -13.79
C ALA A 139 19.69 -8.64 -13.77
N LEU A 140 20.73 -9.29 -13.24
CA LEU A 140 20.70 -10.76 -13.09
C LEU A 140 19.62 -11.18 -12.10
N LYS A 141 19.48 -10.46 -10.99
CA LYS A 141 18.47 -10.76 -9.96
C LYS A 141 17.06 -10.76 -10.54
N VAL A 142 16.64 -9.71 -11.27
CA VAL A 142 15.29 -9.64 -11.85
C VAL A 142 15.05 -10.74 -12.90
N ILE A 143 16.08 -11.16 -13.65
CA ILE A 143 16.00 -12.27 -14.59
C ILE A 143 15.69 -13.58 -13.85
N PHE A 144 16.45 -13.90 -12.79
CA PHE A 144 16.29 -15.17 -12.06
C PHE A 144 15.01 -15.19 -11.22
N GLN A 145 14.64 -14.09 -10.57
CA GLN A 145 13.37 -13.97 -9.84
C GLN A 145 12.14 -14.15 -10.74
N ASN A 146 12.28 -13.88 -12.05
CA ASN A 146 11.21 -14.01 -13.04
C ASN A 146 11.62 -14.99 -14.16
N PHE A 147 12.29 -16.10 -13.84
CA PHE A 147 12.96 -16.92 -14.81
C PHE A 147 12.01 -17.56 -15.84
N ASN A 148 10.84 -18.01 -15.41
CA ASN A 148 9.82 -18.54 -16.32
C ASN A 148 9.34 -17.48 -17.32
N TYR A 149 9.06 -16.28 -16.82
CA TYR A 149 8.68 -15.15 -17.68
C TYR A 149 9.81 -14.79 -18.65
N THR A 150 11.05 -14.79 -18.16
CA THR A 150 12.26 -14.52 -18.96
C THR A 150 12.39 -15.49 -20.12
N LEU A 151 12.23 -16.79 -19.89
CA LEU A 151 12.32 -17.81 -20.95
C LEU A 151 11.27 -17.60 -22.05
N ASN A 152 10.03 -17.29 -21.66
CA ASN A 152 8.92 -17.13 -22.60
C ASN A 152 8.99 -15.83 -23.41
N HIS A 153 9.75 -14.82 -22.95
CA HIS A 153 9.83 -13.50 -23.57
C HIS A 153 11.28 -13.09 -23.93
N LEU A 154 12.18 -14.06 -24.06
CA LEU A 154 13.62 -13.86 -24.10
C LEU A 154 14.09 -12.90 -25.20
N GLU A 155 13.53 -12.98 -26.41
CA GLU A 155 13.90 -12.11 -27.52
C GLU A 155 13.59 -10.63 -27.24
N MET A 156 12.43 -10.36 -26.64
CA MET A 156 12.02 -9.00 -26.25
C MET A 156 12.93 -8.48 -25.13
N ILE A 157 13.22 -9.31 -24.12
CA ILE A 157 14.10 -9.00 -23.00
C ILE A 157 15.52 -8.74 -23.50
N LYS A 158 16.03 -9.59 -24.40
CA LYS A 158 17.35 -9.42 -25.02
C LYS A 158 17.45 -8.08 -25.73
N LYS A 159 16.47 -7.74 -26.60
CA LYS A 159 16.44 -6.45 -27.31
C LYS A 159 16.49 -5.27 -26.35
N TRP A 160 15.74 -5.36 -25.24
CA TRP A 160 15.72 -4.32 -24.22
C TRP A 160 17.06 -4.19 -23.49
N PHE A 161 17.61 -5.29 -22.99
CA PHE A 161 18.87 -5.30 -22.23
C PHE A 161 20.09 -4.90 -23.07
N LEU A 162 20.04 -5.12 -24.39
CA LEU A 162 21.08 -4.66 -25.33
C LEU A 162 20.92 -3.19 -25.74
N SER A 163 19.80 -2.54 -25.41
CA SER A 163 19.51 -1.18 -25.84
C SER A 163 20.39 -0.12 -25.17
N ASN A 164 20.73 0.93 -25.90
CA ASN A 164 21.42 2.11 -25.35
C ASN A 164 20.58 2.78 -24.24
N LYS A 165 19.25 2.72 -24.34
CA LYS A 165 18.33 3.29 -23.34
C LYS A 165 18.46 2.56 -22.00
N PHE A 166 18.46 1.22 -22.01
CA PHE A 166 18.69 0.42 -20.81
C PHE A 166 20.06 0.71 -20.19
N ASN A 167 21.10 0.73 -21.01
CA ASN A 167 22.47 0.97 -20.53
C ASN A 167 22.62 2.35 -19.87
N LYS A 168 22.13 3.41 -20.53
CA LYS A 168 22.23 4.79 -20.00
C LYS A 168 21.40 4.98 -18.72
N ARG A 169 20.15 4.46 -18.69
CA ARG A 169 19.22 4.74 -17.61
C ARG A 169 19.44 3.84 -16.38
N TYR A 170 19.82 2.58 -16.59
CA TYR A 170 19.87 1.60 -15.50
C TYR A 170 21.29 1.10 -15.22
N LYS A 171 21.99 0.54 -16.21
CA LYS A 171 23.28 -0.11 -16.00
C LYS A 171 24.38 0.87 -15.57
N LYS A 172 24.55 2.00 -16.26
CA LYS A 172 25.57 3.02 -15.91
C LYS A 172 25.35 3.59 -14.52
N ASN A 173 24.09 3.77 -14.12
CA ASN A 173 23.72 4.34 -12.82
C ASN A 173 23.63 3.27 -11.71
N GLN A 174 23.94 2.00 -12.01
CA GLN A 174 23.82 0.88 -11.08
C GLN A 174 22.44 0.84 -10.39
N HIS A 175 21.37 1.14 -11.15
CA HIS A 175 20.01 1.22 -10.61
C HIS A 175 19.59 -0.12 -9.97
N PRO A 176 19.14 -0.17 -8.71
CA PRO A 176 18.91 -1.42 -7.98
C PRO A 176 17.67 -2.21 -8.47
N PHE A 177 16.75 -1.59 -9.21
CA PHE A 177 15.52 -2.21 -9.70
C PHE A 177 15.35 -1.97 -11.21
N PRO A 178 16.22 -2.53 -12.08
CA PRO A 178 16.06 -2.38 -13.52
C PRO A 178 14.83 -3.15 -14.00
N PRO A 179 14.01 -2.58 -14.91
CA PRO A 179 12.85 -3.27 -15.46
C PRO A 179 13.27 -4.38 -16.41
N LEU A 180 12.57 -5.51 -16.34
CA LEU A 180 12.83 -6.65 -17.22
C LEU A 180 12.39 -6.38 -18.68
N LEU A 181 11.47 -5.43 -18.90
CA LEU A 181 10.94 -5.06 -20.22
C LEU A 181 11.03 -3.55 -20.44
N ASP A 182 11.11 -3.12 -21.70
CA ASP A 182 10.88 -1.72 -22.04
C ASP A 182 9.40 -1.39 -21.90
N TYR A 183 9.09 -0.56 -20.90
CA TYR A 183 7.73 -0.13 -20.61
C TYR A 183 6.97 0.40 -21.84
N ASN A 184 7.63 1.14 -22.73
CA ASN A 184 6.97 1.71 -23.91
C ASN A 184 6.50 0.67 -24.93
N ASN A 185 7.04 -0.55 -24.87
CA ASN A 185 6.70 -1.65 -25.78
C ASN A 185 5.73 -2.66 -25.15
N VAL A 186 5.43 -2.50 -23.85
CA VAL A 186 4.52 -3.37 -23.14
C VAL A 186 3.10 -2.85 -23.35
N GLN A 187 2.23 -3.67 -23.93
CA GLN A 187 0.79 -3.42 -23.87
C GLN A 187 0.35 -3.57 -22.41
N SER A 188 0.48 -2.50 -21.64
CA SER A 188 0.27 -2.43 -20.19
C SER A 188 -1.06 -3.04 -19.73
N GLN A 189 -2.03 -3.11 -20.61
CA GLN A 189 -3.38 -3.64 -20.34
C GLN A 189 -3.46 -5.15 -20.12
N LYS A 190 -2.42 -5.92 -20.47
CA LYS A 190 -2.42 -7.40 -20.34
C LYS A 190 -1.66 -7.92 -19.13
N LEU A 191 -0.87 -7.09 -18.45
CA LEU A 191 -0.10 -7.52 -17.29
C LEU A 191 -0.87 -7.20 -15.99
N SER A 192 -0.84 -8.13 -15.03
CA SER A 192 -1.36 -7.88 -13.67
C SER A 192 -0.47 -6.87 -12.93
N SER A 193 -1.00 -6.21 -11.91
CA SER A 193 -0.23 -5.27 -11.07
C SER A 193 0.90 -5.97 -10.31
N ASP A 194 0.67 -7.23 -9.91
CA ASP A 194 1.70 -8.06 -9.30
C ASP A 194 2.87 -8.34 -10.26
N LEU A 195 2.57 -8.59 -11.53
CA LEU A 195 3.59 -8.79 -12.55
C LEU A 195 4.35 -7.49 -12.85
N PHE A 196 3.68 -6.33 -12.88
CA PHE A 196 4.38 -5.03 -12.97
C PHE A 196 5.41 -4.86 -11.86
N TRP A 197 5.01 -5.18 -10.62
CA TRP A 197 5.91 -5.10 -9.49
C TRP A 197 7.08 -6.09 -9.60
N SER A 198 6.81 -7.36 -9.90
CA SER A 198 7.86 -8.40 -9.95
C SER A 198 8.87 -8.15 -11.07
N LEU A 199 8.42 -7.65 -12.22
CA LEU A 199 9.26 -7.28 -13.37
C LEU A 199 9.93 -5.91 -13.25
N ASN A 200 9.76 -5.20 -12.12
CA ASN A 200 10.25 -3.83 -11.88
C ASN A 200 9.77 -2.82 -12.94
N ILE A 201 8.56 -2.96 -13.46
CA ILE A 201 8.05 -2.02 -14.46
C ILE A 201 7.60 -0.74 -13.75
N PRO A 202 8.14 0.45 -14.13
CA PRO A 202 7.76 1.71 -13.49
C PRO A 202 6.31 2.09 -13.80
N LEU A 203 5.70 2.86 -12.90
CA LEU A 203 4.42 3.51 -13.15
C LEU A 203 4.54 4.56 -14.27
N ASN A 204 3.41 4.96 -14.85
CA ASN A 204 3.34 6.09 -15.79
C ASN A 204 3.70 7.41 -15.10
N GLU A 205 3.87 8.49 -15.86
CA GLU A 205 4.17 9.80 -15.32
C GLU A 205 3.07 10.29 -14.38
N TYR A 206 3.51 10.80 -13.22
CA TYR A 206 2.70 11.54 -12.26
C TYR A 206 3.28 12.94 -12.09
N ARG A 207 2.42 13.94 -12.05
CA ARG A 207 2.87 15.30 -11.78
C ARG A 207 3.19 15.52 -10.33
N PHE A 208 2.41 14.91 -9.42
CA PHE A 208 2.43 15.18 -7.99
C PHE A 208 2.61 13.92 -7.16
N LEU A 209 3.41 14.04 -6.13
CA LEU A 209 3.57 13.06 -5.05
C LEU A 209 3.26 13.75 -3.72
N PHE A 210 2.36 13.19 -2.94
CA PHE A 210 2.10 13.63 -1.57
C PHE A 210 2.72 12.65 -0.57
N LEU A 211 3.69 13.13 0.22
CA LEU A 211 4.27 12.36 1.31
C LEU A 211 3.38 12.54 2.54
N ALA A 212 2.57 11.54 2.84
CA ALA A 212 1.74 11.54 4.03
C ALA A 212 2.59 11.53 5.31
N ASN A 213 2.27 12.38 6.27
CA ASN A 213 2.92 12.46 7.58
C ASN A 213 1.85 12.28 8.67
N SER A 214 2.05 11.27 9.54
CA SER A 214 1.12 11.01 10.63
C SER A 214 0.99 12.22 11.55
N GLY A 215 -0.24 12.55 11.94
CA GLY A 215 -0.52 13.66 12.86
C GLY A 215 -0.32 15.06 12.32
N SER A 216 0.03 15.22 11.03
CA SER A 216 0.35 16.52 10.42
C SER A 216 -0.72 17.04 9.45
N GLY A 217 -1.98 16.55 9.55
CA GLY A 217 -3.06 17.04 8.70
C GLY A 217 -3.20 16.32 7.35
N THR A 218 -2.66 15.13 7.22
CA THR A 218 -2.72 14.32 5.98
C THR A 218 -4.14 14.13 5.48
N MET A 219 -5.12 13.82 6.34
CA MET A 219 -6.51 13.63 5.94
C MET A 219 -7.15 14.92 5.41
N ALA A 220 -6.82 16.07 6.02
CA ALA A 220 -7.28 17.36 5.53
C ALA A 220 -6.74 17.63 4.12
N MET A 221 -5.44 17.43 3.91
CA MET A 221 -4.82 17.63 2.59
C MET A 221 -5.40 16.69 1.52
N LEU A 222 -5.68 15.43 1.85
CA LEU A 222 -6.32 14.50 0.91
C LEU A 222 -7.73 14.97 0.51
N LEU A 223 -8.53 15.43 1.47
CA LEU A 223 -9.83 16.03 1.17
C LEU A 223 -9.68 17.28 0.28
N PHE A 224 -8.74 18.17 0.60
CA PHE A 224 -8.54 19.39 -0.17
C PHE A 224 -8.07 19.09 -1.60
N PHE A 225 -7.22 18.10 -1.81
CA PHE A 225 -6.87 17.63 -3.13
C PHE A 225 -8.08 17.02 -3.88
N GLN A 226 -8.95 16.26 -3.19
CA GLN A 226 -10.16 15.73 -3.80
C GLN A 226 -11.13 16.83 -4.24
N LEU A 227 -11.28 17.88 -3.43
CA LEU A 227 -12.07 19.07 -3.77
C LEU A 227 -11.49 19.86 -4.96
N SER A 228 -10.22 19.66 -5.25
CA SER A 228 -9.53 20.17 -6.44
C SER A 228 -9.45 19.14 -7.58
N CYS A 229 -10.42 18.22 -7.63
CA CYS A 229 -10.59 17.19 -8.67
C CYS A 229 -9.46 16.15 -8.77
N PHE A 230 -8.57 16.06 -7.77
CA PHE A 230 -7.58 15.00 -7.74
C PHE A 230 -8.22 13.65 -7.39
N LYS A 231 -7.83 12.62 -8.11
CA LYS A 231 -8.06 11.24 -7.71
C LYS A 231 -6.94 10.81 -6.77
N THR A 232 -7.29 10.59 -5.52
CA THR A 232 -6.36 10.18 -4.47
C THR A 232 -6.68 8.78 -4.01
N TYR A 233 -5.65 8.04 -3.58
CA TYR A 233 -5.81 6.81 -2.84
C TYR A 233 -5.70 7.11 -1.34
N THR A 234 -6.69 6.71 -0.57
CA THR A 234 -6.84 7.18 0.82
C THR A 234 -6.19 6.29 1.88
N THR A 235 -5.80 5.06 1.55
CA THR A 235 -5.17 4.14 2.52
C THR A 235 -3.65 4.27 2.50
N PHE A 236 -3.14 5.23 3.23
CA PHE A 236 -1.69 5.48 3.37
C PHE A 236 -1.02 4.66 4.49
N TRP A 237 -1.77 3.78 5.16
CA TRP A 237 -1.27 2.82 6.16
C TRP A 237 -0.84 1.50 5.53
N GLU A 238 -1.21 1.24 4.29
CA GLU A 238 -0.83 0.05 3.57
C GLU A 238 0.66 0.03 3.22
N ASP A 239 1.17 -1.16 2.93
CA ASP A 239 2.52 -1.28 2.43
C ASP A 239 2.68 -0.66 1.04
N TYR A 240 3.91 -0.31 0.68
CA TYR A 240 4.22 0.34 -0.59
C TYR A 240 3.90 -0.53 -1.82
N ARG A 241 3.86 -1.86 -1.66
CA ARG A 241 3.50 -2.78 -2.74
C ARG A 241 2.01 -2.67 -3.07
N ASN A 242 1.15 -2.62 -2.06
CA ASN A 242 -0.30 -2.46 -2.25
C ASN A 242 -0.62 -1.08 -2.84
N ILE A 243 0.03 -0.03 -2.37
CA ILE A 243 -0.10 1.31 -2.96
C ILE A 243 0.29 1.28 -4.45
N PHE A 244 1.40 0.62 -4.80
CA PHE A 244 1.83 0.46 -6.19
C PHE A 244 0.78 -0.28 -7.02
N PHE A 245 0.21 -1.39 -6.51
CA PHE A 245 -0.83 -2.17 -7.21
C PHE A 245 -2.06 -1.33 -7.52
N HIS A 246 -2.51 -0.57 -6.53
CA HIS A 246 -3.66 0.32 -6.71
C HIS A 246 -3.41 1.36 -7.82
N HIS A 247 -2.24 1.99 -7.83
CA HIS A 247 -1.88 2.94 -8.87
C HIS A 247 -1.73 2.30 -10.26
N CYS A 248 -1.26 1.04 -10.35
CA CYS A 248 -1.29 0.28 -11.60
C CYS A 248 -2.71 0.12 -12.14
N GLU A 249 -3.67 -0.23 -11.28
CA GLU A 249 -5.07 -0.40 -11.70
C GLU A 249 -5.71 0.93 -12.12
N LEU A 250 -5.44 2.01 -11.40
CA LEU A 250 -5.91 3.35 -11.80
C LEU A 250 -5.41 3.75 -13.20
N GLN A 251 -4.15 3.43 -13.52
CA GLN A 251 -3.55 3.77 -14.81
C GLN A 251 -4.05 2.92 -15.98
N LYS A 252 -4.51 1.68 -15.73
CA LYS A 252 -5.12 0.84 -16.77
C LYS A 252 -6.43 1.42 -17.30
N ASN A 253 -7.12 2.21 -16.50
CA ASN A 253 -8.34 2.91 -16.90
C ASN A 253 -8.00 4.11 -17.79
N LYS A 254 -8.00 3.94 -19.10
CA LYS A 254 -7.68 4.96 -20.13
C LYS A 254 -8.43 6.29 -20.02
N LYS A 255 -9.50 6.36 -19.23
CA LYS A 255 -10.31 7.58 -18.99
C LYS A 255 -9.74 8.48 -17.90
N THR A 256 -8.64 8.08 -17.24
CA THR A 256 -8.09 8.85 -16.13
C THR A 256 -7.03 9.81 -16.66
N ASP A 257 -7.31 11.12 -16.58
CA ASP A 257 -6.32 12.15 -16.87
C ASP A 257 -5.20 12.06 -15.81
N THR A 258 -3.99 11.77 -16.26
CA THR A 258 -2.81 11.62 -15.39
C THR A 258 -2.40 12.91 -14.69
N ASN A 259 -2.82 14.07 -15.20
CA ASN A 259 -2.55 15.38 -14.58
C ASN A 259 -3.28 15.56 -13.24
N HIS A 260 -4.37 14.81 -13.03
CA HIS A 260 -5.18 14.86 -11.81
C HIS A 260 -4.99 13.63 -10.92
N LEU A 261 -3.94 12.83 -11.14
CA LEU A 261 -3.59 11.73 -10.25
C LEU A 261 -2.55 12.18 -9.23
N LEU A 262 -2.82 11.89 -7.97
CA LEU A 262 -1.92 12.13 -6.86
C LEU A 262 -1.49 10.80 -6.24
N ILE A 263 -0.18 10.53 -6.23
CA ILE A 263 0.36 9.41 -5.46
C ILE A 263 0.48 9.85 -4.01
N THR A 264 -0.17 9.12 -3.11
CA THR A 264 -0.01 9.29 -1.67
C THR A 264 0.91 8.20 -1.15
N ALA A 265 2.10 8.57 -0.68
CA ALA A 265 3.06 7.63 -0.15
C ALA A 265 2.80 7.34 1.33
N SER A 266 3.01 6.10 1.76
CA SER A 266 2.87 5.66 3.14
C SER A 266 3.75 6.44 4.11
N THR A 267 3.30 6.57 5.35
CA THR A 267 4.08 7.17 6.44
C THR A 267 5.20 6.25 6.93
N HIS A 268 5.04 4.94 6.75
CA HIS A 268 5.96 3.92 7.23
C HIS A 268 7.12 3.68 6.26
N ILE A 269 8.27 3.29 6.79
CA ILE A 269 9.38 2.79 5.99
C ILE A 269 9.48 1.29 6.23
N ASN A 270 9.16 0.52 5.20
CA ASN A 270 9.29 -0.94 5.19
C ASN A 270 10.25 -1.40 4.09
N GLN A 271 10.42 -2.71 3.94
CA GLN A 271 11.28 -3.33 2.94
C GLN A 271 10.93 -2.99 1.48
N PHE A 272 9.71 -2.55 1.19
CA PHE A 272 9.24 -2.21 -0.16
C PHE A 272 9.41 -0.73 -0.51
N CYS A 273 9.73 0.11 0.48
CA CYS A 273 9.82 1.57 0.33
C CYS A 273 10.81 1.98 -0.77
N GLU A 274 12.03 1.43 -0.74
CA GLU A 274 13.07 1.78 -1.72
C GLU A 274 12.68 1.36 -3.15
N LYS A 275 12.12 0.15 -3.29
CA LYS A 275 11.63 -0.35 -4.58
C LYS A 275 10.48 0.51 -5.12
N PHE A 276 9.53 0.87 -4.26
CA PHE A 276 8.41 1.73 -4.65
C PHE A 276 8.88 3.05 -5.24
N TYR A 277 9.74 3.78 -4.53
CA TYR A 277 10.25 5.07 -5.02
C TYR A 277 11.13 4.93 -6.27
N ALA A 278 11.86 3.82 -6.40
CA ALA A 278 12.62 3.53 -7.60
C ALA A 278 11.76 3.24 -8.84
N LEU A 279 10.54 2.74 -8.64
CA LEU A 279 9.57 2.46 -9.70
C LEU A 279 8.61 3.63 -9.98
N LEU A 280 8.73 4.74 -9.24
CA LEU A 280 8.00 5.96 -9.59
C LEU A 280 8.63 6.60 -10.84
N PRO A 281 7.82 7.19 -11.70
CA PRO A 281 8.33 8.03 -12.79
C PRO A 281 8.94 9.32 -12.24
N ASN A 282 9.48 10.17 -13.13
CA ASN A 282 9.94 11.49 -12.76
C ASN A 282 8.82 12.33 -12.15
N ILE A 283 8.86 12.49 -10.83
CA ILE A 283 7.91 13.32 -10.08
C ILE A 283 8.34 14.77 -10.19
N LYS A 284 7.44 15.63 -10.67
CA LYS A 284 7.76 17.07 -10.83
C LYS A 284 7.69 17.80 -9.49
N ILE A 285 6.68 17.50 -8.69
CA ILE A 285 6.39 18.24 -7.46
C ILE A 285 6.08 17.26 -6.33
N ILE A 286 6.74 17.46 -5.19
CA ILE A 286 6.46 16.72 -3.95
C ILE A 286 5.80 17.68 -2.97
N PHE A 287 4.67 17.27 -2.40
CA PHE A 287 4.01 17.93 -1.29
C PHE A 287 4.18 17.13 0.00
N PHE A 288 4.37 17.81 1.12
CA PHE A 288 4.20 17.24 2.44
C PHE A 288 3.88 18.33 3.45
N VAL A 289 3.21 17.93 4.53
CA VAL A 289 2.85 18.83 5.63
C VAL A 289 3.76 18.55 6.81
N VAL A 290 4.20 19.62 7.46
CA VAL A 290 4.96 19.58 8.71
C VAL A 290 4.20 20.26 9.83
N ARG A 291 4.44 19.81 11.05
CA ARG A 291 3.78 20.28 12.25
C ARG A 291 4.75 20.26 13.42
N ASP A 292 4.51 21.09 14.43
CA ASP A 292 5.21 21.01 15.72
C ASP A 292 5.27 19.55 16.20
N PRO A 293 6.48 18.97 16.36
CA PRO A 293 6.65 17.54 16.68
C PRO A 293 5.99 17.15 18.00
N ILE A 294 5.93 18.04 18.99
CA ILE A 294 5.27 17.74 20.26
C ILE A 294 3.76 17.65 20.06
N SER A 295 3.20 18.45 19.14
CA SER A 295 1.80 18.34 18.75
C SER A 295 1.52 17.09 17.91
N VAL A 296 2.51 16.59 17.15
CA VAL A 296 2.41 15.28 16.48
C VAL A 296 2.34 14.15 17.53
N ILE A 297 3.23 14.16 18.52
CA ILE A 297 3.23 13.17 19.62
C ILE A 297 1.91 13.22 20.38
N LYS A 298 1.41 14.42 20.71
CA LYS A 298 0.08 14.58 21.32
C LYS A 298 -1.01 13.91 20.49
N HIS A 299 -0.98 14.11 19.19
CA HIS A 299 -1.94 13.49 18.28
C HIS A 299 -1.86 11.96 18.33
N MET A 300 -0.65 11.39 18.35
CA MET A 300 -0.47 9.95 18.40
C MET A 300 -0.98 9.33 19.73
N ILE A 301 -0.65 9.94 20.86
CA ILE A 301 -1.09 9.45 22.18
C ILE A 301 -2.62 9.47 22.31
N ASN A 302 -3.26 10.52 21.77
CA ASN A 302 -4.71 10.68 21.80
C ASN A 302 -5.40 10.00 20.59
N HIS A 303 -4.70 9.15 19.85
CA HIS A 303 -5.27 8.47 18.67
C HIS A 303 -6.22 7.36 19.11
N ILE A 304 -7.45 7.42 18.60
CA ILE A 304 -8.49 6.44 18.86
C ILE A 304 -8.11 5.10 18.22
N SER A 305 -8.36 4.00 18.93
CA SER A 305 -8.06 2.65 18.44
C SER A 305 -8.96 2.25 17.28
N ASP A 306 -8.44 1.39 16.39
CA ASP A 306 -9.20 0.84 15.26
C ASP A 306 -10.45 0.09 15.74
N LYS A 307 -10.36 -0.62 16.86
CA LYS A 307 -11.50 -1.31 17.48
C LYS A 307 -12.65 -0.35 17.82
N THR A 308 -12.35 0.83 18.37
CA THR A 308 -13.38 1.84 18.63
C THR A 308 -13.98 2.36 17.31
N ILE A 309 -13.13 2.59 16.29
CA ILE A 309 -13.57 3.05 14.97
C ILE A 309 -14.47 2.00 14.31
N GLU A 310 -14.12 0.74 14.37
CA GLU A 310 -14.91 -0.38 13.85
C GLU A 310 -16.28 -0.46 14.57
N ASN A 311 -16.29 -0.44 15.90
CA ASN A 311 -17.51 -0.48 16.69
C ASN A 311 -18.47 0.69 16.42
N VAL A 312 -17.93 1.87 16.07
CA VAL A 312 -18.74 3.05 15.75
C VAL A 312 -19.21 3.00 14.30
N ASN A 313 -18.40 2.44 13.39
CA ASN A 313 -18.72 2.33 11.96
C ASN A 313 -19.60 1.11 11.60
N ASP A 314 -19.99 0.30 12.57
CA ASP A 314 -20.81 -0.92 12.37
C ASP A 314 -22.27 -0.58 11.97
N GLY A 315 -22.39 0.32 11.00
CA GLY A 315 -23.62 0.86 10.44
C GLY A 315 -23.96 2.28 10.90
N ILE A 316 -24.77 2.97 10.11
CA ILE A 316 -25.34 4.26 10.51
C ILE A 316 -26.37 4.00 11.60
N LYS A 317 -26.18 4.58 12.78
CA LYS A 317 -27.16 4.47 13.88
C LYS A 317 -28.45 5.20 13.50
N ILE A 318 -29.57 4.47 13.62
CA ILE A 318 -30.90 5.04 13.44
C ILE A 318 -31.51 5.25 14.83
N LEU A 319 -31.92 6.48 15.09
CA LEU A 319 -32.57 6.92 16.33
C LEU A 319 -34.04 7.20 16.05
N SER A 320 -34.88 7.10 17.07
CA SER A 320 -36.27 7.56 17.08
C SER A 320 -36.45 8.65 18.16
N LEU A 321 -37.57 9.34 18.17
CA LEU A 321 -37.91 10.32 19.22
C LEU A 321 -37.95 9.71 20.62
N LYS A 322 -38.06 8.38 20.72
CA LYS A 322 -38.08 7.61 21.98
C LYS A 322 -36.69 7.08 22.40
N THR A 323 -35.66 7.20 21.55
CA THR A 323 -34.34 6.67 21.83
C THR A 323 -33.65 7.47 22.95
N PRO A 324 -33.30 6.85 24.09
CA PRO A 324 -32.64 7.54 25.20
C PRO A 324 -31.17 7.79 24.92
N PHE A 325 -30.59 8.85 25.54
CA PHE A 325 -29.18 9.25 25.31
C PHE A 325 -28.17 8.52 26.21
N CYS A 326 -28.61 7.75 27.20
CA CYS A 326 -27.72 7.21 28.25
C CYS A 326 -26.65 6.25 27.76
N ASN A 327 -26.89 5.50 26.67
CA ASN A 327 -25.92 4.53 26.12
C ASN A 327 -25.60 4.81 24.63
N LEU A 328 -25.84 6.03 24.19
CA LEU A 328 -25.69 6.37 22.78
C LEU A 328 -24.23 6.54 22.37
N PHE A 329 -23.41 6.98 23.30
CA PHE A 329 -22.01 7.29 23.09
C PHE A 329 -21.15 6.25 23.80
N PRO A 330 -20.55 5.27 23.07
CA PRO A 330 -19.69 4.26 23.65
C PRO A 330 -18.38 4.87 24.19
N ASN A 331 -17.70 4.14 25.07
CA ASN A 331 -16.37 4.50 25.52
C ASN A 331 -15.39 4.51 24.34
N ILE A 332 -14.40 5.40 24.42
CA ILE A 332 -13.34 5.52 23.43
C ILE A 332 -12.08 4.84 23.94
N ASP A 333 -11.56 3.88 23.19
CA ASP A 333 -10.26 3.27 23.43
C ASP A 333 -9.17 4.00 22.64
N TYR A 334 -7.98 4.12 23.22
CA TYR A 334 -6.85 4.79 22.59
C TYR A 334 -5.78 3.79 22.17
N TYR A 335 -5.20 3.98 20.98
CA TYR A 335 -4.30 3.01 20.36
C TYR A 335 -3.07 2.66 21.21
N TYR A 336 -2.55 3.62 21.97
CA TYR A 336 -1.35 3.45 22.77
C TYR A 336 -1.62 3.22 24.27
N SER A 337 -2.87 3.23 24.69
CA SER A 337 -3.26 3.12 26.10
C SER A 337 -3.83 1.75 26.40
N ASP A 338 -3.96 1.45 27.70
CA ASP A 338 -4.67 0.27 28.17
C ASP A 338 -6.16 0.39 27.79
N LEU A 339 -6.66 -0.61 27.06
CA LEU A 339 -8.03 -0.63 26.53
C LEU A 339 -9.10 -0.63 27.63
N GLU A 340 -8.77 -1.09 28.85
CA GLU A 340 -9.72 -1.14 29.97
C GLU A 340 -9.95 0.25 30.61
N LYS A 341 -9.04 1.19 30.41
CA LYS A 341 -9.09 2.52 31.07
C LYS A 341 -9.91 3.56 30.32
N HIS A 342 -10.10 3.40 29.01
CA HIS A 342 -10.81 4.35 28.14
C HIS A 342 -10.31 5.80 28.22
N ILE A 343 -9.05 6.00 28.61
CA ILE A 343 -8.36 7.30 28.66
C ILE A 343 -6.94 7.20 28.11
N PRO A 344 -6.39 8.26 27.49
CA PRO A 344 -5.02 8.24 27.03
C PRO A 344 -4.04 8.33 28.21
N GLU A 345 -2.94 7.57 28.13
CA GLU A 345 -1.92 7.51 29.19
C GLU A 345 -0.65 8.27 28.76
N ILE A 346 -0.10 9.07 29.66
CA ILE A 346 1.11 9.87 29.40
C ILE A 346 2.36 8.98 29.18
N SER A 347 2.42 7.83 29.84
CA SER A 347 3.52 6.84 29.66
C SER A 347 3.60 6.28 28.24
N SER A 348 2.52 6.36 27.46
CA SER A 348 2.46 5.96 26.04
C SER A 348 3.46 6.71 25.15
N ILE A 349 4.00 7.84 25.62
CA ILE A 349 5.11 8.56 24.95
C ILE A 349 6.30 7.63 24.67
N GLU A 350 6.62 6.74 25.59
CA GLU A 350 7.75 5.81 25.47
C GLU A 350 7.57 4.88 24.26
N ARG A 351 6.35 4.38 24.06
CA ARG A 351 6.00 3.54 22.91
C ARG A 351 5.95 4.35 21.60
N VAL A 352 5.40 5.56 21.62
CA VAL A 352 5.39 6.45 20.44
C VAL A 352 6.81 6.76 19.97
N ILE A 353 7.75 7.01 20.89
CA ILE A 353 9.16 7.26 20.54
C ILE A 353 9.83 5.99 20.00
N LEU A 354 9.55 4.83 20.59
CA LEU A 354 10.05 3.54 20.08
C LEU A 354 9.55 3.27 18.65
N ASP A 355 8.29 3.53 18.38
CA ASP A 355 7.71 3.38 17.04
C ASP A 355 8.34 4.38 16.04
N ALA A 356 8.66 5.59 16.47
CA ALA A 356 9.40 6.57 15.67
C ALA A 356 10.83 6.09 15.33
N GLU A 357 11.54 5.50 16.27
CA GLU A 357 12.84 4.85 16.03
C GLU A 357 12.75 3.72 15.00
N ASN A 358 11.66 2.97 15.04
CA ASN A 358 11.35 1.90 14.08
C ASN A 358 10.85 2.41 12.71
N GLY A 359 10.77 3.73 12.51
CA GLY A 359 10.42 4.34 11.22
C GLY A 359 8.92 4.44 10.93
N LEU A 360 8.07 4.46 11.97
CA LEU A 360 6.63 4.67 11.82
C LEU A 360 6.26 6.16 11.76
N PHE A 361 7.03 7.02 12.41
CA PHE A 361 6.81 8.47 12.44
C PHE A 361 8.13 9.20 12.16
N PHE A 362 8.06 10.49 11.85
CA PHE A 362 9.23 11.34 11.60
C PHE A 362 10.18 10.72 10.55
N THR A 363 9.64 10.40 9.39
CA THR A 363 10.35 9.71 8.29
C THR A 363 10.53 10.56 7.04
N THR A 364 10.14 11.85 7.09
CA THR A 364 10.11 12.73 5.91
C THR A 364 11.48 12.87 5.26
N GLN A 365 12.50 13.23 6.02
CA GLN A 365 13.86 13.38 5.49
C GLN A 365 14.41 12.07 4.91
N ARG A 366 14.16 10.95 5.58
CA ARG A 366 14.62 9.64 5.11
C ARG A 366 13.95 9.26 3.78
N ARG A 367 12.64 9.50 3.64
CA ARG A 367 11.91 9.29 2.38
C ARG A 367 12.40 10.22 1.27
N LEU A 368 12.61 11.51 1.55
CA LEU A 368 13.19 12.46 0.59
C LEU A 368 14.57 12.01 0.11
N ASN A 369 15.42 11.50 0.99
CA ASN A 369 16.72 10.97 0.62
C ASN A 369 16.62 9.74 -0.29
N ILE A 370 15.66 8.84 -0.04
CA ILE A 370 15.40 7.68 -0.92
C ILE A 370 14.92 8.15 -2.29
N ILE A 371 13.97 9.08 -2.33
CA ILE A 371 13.42 9.59 -3.60
C ILE A 371 14.53 10.26 -4.43
N LYS A 372 15.37 11.09 -3.81
CA LYS A 372 16.48 11.78 -4.48
C LYS A 372 17.50 10.82 -5.12
N LYS A 373 17.62 9.58 -4.65
CA LYS A 373 18.49 8.57 -5.29
C LYS A 373 18.00 8.16 -6.68
N PHE A 374 16.68 8.17 -6.93
CA PHE A 374 16.06 7.55 -8.10
C PHE A 374 15.39 8.55 -9.03
N ASN A 375 15.01 9.71 -8.52
CA ASN A 375 14.17 10.65 -9.23
C ASN A 375 14.80 12.05 -9.29
N HIS A 376 14.70 12.68 -10.44
CA HIS A 376 14.90 14.12 -10.56
C HIS A 376 13.65 14.83 -10.03
N ILE A 377 13.79 15.45 -8.87
CA ILE A 377 12.72 16.23 -8.25
C ILE A 377 12.89 17.67 -8.71
N ASN A 378 11.87 18.22 -9.36
CA ASN A 378 11.92 19.63 -9.79
C ASN A 378 11.65 20.57 -8.61
N LYS A 379 10.69 20.21 -7.77
CA LYS A 379 10.29 21.06 -6.64
C LYS A 379 9.73 20.25 -5.47
N ILE A 380 10.07 20.70 -4.27
CA ILE A 380 9.52 20.21 -3.01
C ILE A 380 8.77 21.36 -2.35
N GLU A 381 7.50 21.16 -2.05
CA GLU A 381 6.66 22.11 -1.32
C GLU A 381 6.38 21.58 0.08
N CYS A 382 6.94 22.25 1.06
CA CYS A 382 6.70 21.98 2.47
C CYS A 382 5.61 22.94 2.96
N ILE A 383 4.53 22.39 3.50
CA ILE A 383 3.36 23.15 3.97
C ILE A 383 3.36 23.10 5.50
N ASN A 384 3.29 24.25 6.14
CA ASN A 384 3.13 24.30 7.60
C ASN A 384 1.69 23.90 7.96
N PHE A 385 1.51 23.10 8.99
CA PHE A 385 0.18 22.76 9.50
C PHE A 385 -0.66 24.02 9.86
N LEU A 386 -0.01 25.10 10.27
CA LEU A 386 -0.68 26.37 10.56
C LEU A 386 -1.35 26.99 9.33
N ASP A 387 -0.84 26.70 8.12
CA ASP A 387 -1.40 27.21 6.87
C ASP A 387 -2.64 26.42 6.42
N ILE A 388 -2.88 25.26 7.01
CA ILE A 388 -4.05 24.41 6.77
C ILE A 388 -5.01 24.35 7.97
N ASP A 389 -4.90 25.29 8.89
CA ASP A 389 -5.90 25.53 9.94
C ASP A 389 -7.22 26.02 9.33
N LYS A 390 -8.32 25.79 10.01
CA LYS A 390 -9.67 26.10 9.53
C LYS A 390 -9.89 27.55 9.07
N LYS A 391 -9.06 28.49 9.51
CA LYS A 391 -9.16 29.90 9.13
C LYS A 391 -8.36 30.26 7.88
N THR A 392 -7.32 29.51 7.58
CA THR A 392 -6.33 29.81 6.53
C THR A 392 -6.31 28.79 5.40
N ALA A 393 -6.87 27.60 5.65
CA ALA A 393 -6.75 26.44 4.76
C ALA A 393 -7.24 26.72 3.33
N PHE A 394 -8.41 27.35 3.17
CA PHE A 394 -8.97 27.63 1.85
C PHE A 394 -8.06 28.55 1.03
N ASP A 395 -7.69 29.72 1.58
CA ASP A 395 -6.85 30.68 0.87
C ASP A 395 -5.46 30.11 0.57
N SER A 396 -4.90 29.36 1.52
CA SER A 396 -3.61 28.70 1.34
C SER A 396 -3.67 27.66 0.22
N PHE A 397 -4.76 26.90 0.15
CA PHE A 397 -4.93 25.89 -0.87
C PHE A 397 -5.22 26.47 -2.26
N VAL A 398 -5.99 27.57 -2.35
CA VAL A 398 -6.18 28.34 -3.59
C VAL A 398 -4.84 28.89 -4.10
N LYS A 399 -4.00 29.45 -3.21
CA LYS A 399 -2.64 29.90 -3.58
C LYS A 399 -1.78 28.75 -4.08
N LEU A 400 -1.86 27.57 -3.44
CA LEU A 400 -1.14 26.38 -3.84
C LEU A 400 -1.60 25.90 -5.24
N ALA A 401 -2.91 25.89 -5.49
CA ALA A 401 -3.50 25.55 -6.77
C ALA A 401 -3.01 26.46 -7.89
N ASN A 402 -3.03 27.77 -7.69
CA ASN A 402 -2.54 28.76 -8.65
C ASN A 402 -1.02 28.64 -8.88
N LYS A 403 -0.23 28.39 -7.82
CA LYS A 403 1.22 28.22 -7.89
C LYS A 403 1.63 27.01 -8.72
N TYR A 404 0.84 25.95 -8.68
CA TYR A 404 1.14 24.67 -9.32
C TYR A 404 0.20 24.30 -10.45
N ASP A 405 -0.64 25.24 -10.88
CA ASP A 405 -1.53 25.10 -12.02
C ASP A 405 -2.38 23.81 -11.95
N PHE A 406 -3.21 23.72 -10.90
CA PHE A 406 -4.28 22.74 -10.79
C PHE A 406 -5.59 23.45 -10.41
N ILE A 407 -6.72 22.74 -10.49
CA ILE A 407 -8.04 23.32 -10.27
C ILE A 407 -8.17 23.79 -8.82
N PRO A 408 -8.37 25.11 -8.55
CA PRO A 408 -8.61 25.58 -7.19
C PRO A 408 -9.97 25.09 -6.69
N PRO A 409 -10.12 24.87 -5.35
CA PRO A 409 -11.43 24.55 -4.79
C PRO A 409 -12.38 25.72 -4.94
N SER A 410 -13.66 25.45 -5.18
CA SER A 410 -14.70 26.44 -5.38
C SER A 410 -15.51 26.77 -4.13
N ASP A 411 -15.48 25.88 -3.11
CA ASP A 411 -16.29 26.01 -1.90
C ASP A 411 -15.41 26.09 -0.65
N LEU A 412 -15.61 27.16 0.15
CA LEU A 412 -14.93 27.42 1.42
C LEU A 412 -15.41 26.48 2.55
N ILE A 413 -16.68 26.05 2.51
CA ILE A 413 -17.31 25.38 3.65
C ILE A 413 -16.57 24.10 4.08
N PRO A 414 -16.14 23.18 3.18
CA PRO A 414 -15.42 22.00 3.58
C PRO A 414 -14.07 22.25 4.26
N PHE A 415 -13.50 23.45 4.10
CA PHE A 415 -12.23 23.86 4.73
C PHE A 415 -12.41 24.41 6.14
N SER A 416 -13.60 24.86 6.51
CA SER A 416 -13.85 25.60 7.76
C SER A 416 -13.99 24.72 9.00
N GLY A 417 -14.10 23.40 8.85
CA GLY A 417 -14.33 22.48 9.95
C GLY A 417 -13.20 21.48 10.18
N ARG A 418 -13.37 20.62 11.18
CA ARG A 418 -12.45 19.53 11.47
C ARG A 418 -12.71 18.36 10.51
N VAL A 419 -11.69 17.98 9.74
CA VAL A 419 -11.79 16.92 8.71
C VAL A 419 -11.72 15.53 9.33
N ASN A 420 -10.83 15.31 10.31
CA ASN A 420 -10.61 13.99 10.87
C ASN A 420 -11.55 13.71 12.06
N ARG A 421 -12.56 12.87 11.83
CA ARG A 421 -13.50 12.41 12.86
C ARG A 421 -12.91 11.38 13.84
N ASN A 422 -11.79 10.72 13.49
CA ASN A 422 -11.21 9.63 14.28
C ASN A 422 -10.39 10.12 15.49
N GLN A 423 -10.75 11.26 16.06
CA GLN A 423 -9.98 11.91 17.13
C GLN A 423 -10.86 12.44 18.26
N GLY A 424 -11.91 11.71 18.60
CA GLY A 424 -12.85 12.06 19.65
C GLY A 424 -14.02 12.90 19.15
N ASP A 425 -13.74 14.02 18.52
CA ASP A 425 -14.79 14.90 18.04
C ASP A 425 -15.55 14.26 16.88
N LEU A 426 -16.86 14.19 16.99
CA LEU A 426 -17.76 13.81 15.89
C LEU A 426 -17.57 12.38 15.36
N ILE A 427 -16.84 11.51 16.09
CA ILE A 427 -16.68 10.10 15.71
C ILE A 427 -18.01 9.36 15.58
N TYR A 428 -19.05 9.83 16.29
CA TYR A 428 -20.37 9.22 16.31
C TYR A 428 -21.26 9.62 15.13
N LEU A 429 -20.78 10.51 14.26
CA LEU A 429 -21.53 10.96 13.07
C LEU A 429 -21.04 10.20 11.81
N PRO A 430 -21.91 9.97 10.83
CA PRO A 430 -23.32 10.40 10.76
C PRO A 430 -24.27 9.52 11.59
N VAL A 431 -25.40 10.11 11.99
CA VAL A 431 -26.51 9.44 12.68
C VAL A 431 -27.81 9.86 12.00
N ILE A 432 -28.80 8.99 11.92
CA ILE A 432 -30.11 9.29 11.36
C ILE A 432 -31.13 9.37 12.50
N LEU A 433 -31.87 10.47 12.60
CA LEU A 433 -33.10 10.50 13.35
C LEU A 433 -34.25 10.15 12.42
N ARG A 434 -34.84 8.99 12.59
CA ARG A 434 -36.02 8.54 11.85
C ARG A 434 -37.29 8.94 12.60
N LEU A 435 -38.14 9.67 11.92
CA LEU A 435 -39.39 10.16 12.44
C LEU A 435 -40.53 9.37 11.79
N HIS A 436 -41.46 8.93 12.60
CA HIS A 436 -42.69 8.33 12.13
C HIS A 436 -43.88 9.13 12.68
N PRO A 437 -44.96 9.40 11.91
CA PRO A 437 -46.14 10.12 12.39
C PRO A 437 -46.78 9.50 13.66
N SER A 438 -46.68 8.18 13.80
CA SER A 438 -47.11 7.47 15.00
C SER A 438 -46.27 7.71 16.26
N ASP A 439 -45.11 8.35 16.16
CA ASP A 439 -44.27 8.66 17.33
C ASP A 439 -44.93 9.67 18.28
N LEU A 440 -45.93 10.40 17.80
CA LEU A 440 -46.69 11.41 18.56
C LEU A 440 -47.95 10.83 19.22
N ILE A 441 -48.37 9.61 18.84
CA ILE A 441 -49.60 8.99 19.35
C ILE A 441 -49.25 8.19 20.63
N SER A 442 -49.92 8.49 21.73
CA SER A 442 -49.88 7.69 22.96
C SER A 442 -50.44 6.28 22.72
N ILE A 443 -49.87 5.30 23.38
CA ILE A 443 -49.81 3.83 23.22
C ILE A 443 -51.16 3.04 23.01
N ASP A 444 -52.30 3.65 22.76
CA ASP A 444 -53.60 2.95 22.78
C ASP A 444 -54.31 2.82 21.42
N GLN A 445 -53.63 2.90 20.28
CA GLN A 445 -54.28 2.64 18.99
C GLN A 445 -53.47 1.69 18.09
N ASP A 446 -54.22 0.72 17.59
CA ASP A 446 -53.96 -0.44 16.73
C ASP A 446 -52.77 -0.31 15.76
N ASP A 447 -51.84 -1.29 15.79
CA ASP A 447 -50.59 -1.40 15.02
C ASP A 447 -50.76 -1.65 13.50
N SER A 448 -51.87 -1.33 12.90
CA SER A 448 -52.17 -1.71 11.51
C SER A 448 -51.83 -0.69 10.41
N ILE A 449 -51.18 0.45 10.69
CA ILE A 449 -50.79 1.46 9.68
C ILE A 449 -49.29 1.76 9.77
N SER A 450 -48.45 0.79 9.47
CA SER A 450 -47.03 1.02 9.17
C SER A 450 -46.76 0.89 7.68
N SER A 451 -47.04 1.94 6.90
CA SER A 451 -46.47 2.04 5.56
C SER A 451 -45.10 2.70 5.64
N LEU A 452 -44.05 2.03 5.17
CA LEU A 452 -42.69 2.53 4.99
C LEU A 452 -42.59 3.87 4.22
N GLU A 453 -43.68 4.25 3.52
CA GLU A 453 -43.78 5.48 2.71
C GLU A 453 -43.82 6.79 3.54
N ASN A 454 -44.12 6.72 4.83
CA ASN A 454 -44.28 7.90 5.70
C ASN A 454 -43.08 8.22 6.60
N GLU A 455 -42.00 7.46 6.54
CA GLU A 455 -40.82 7.76 7.34
C GLU A 455 -40.08 9.00 6.84
N ILE A 456 -39.60 9.80 7.78
CA ILE A 456 -38.79 11.00 7.52
C ILE A 456 -37.43 10.83 8.23
N ASP A 457 -36.37 10.79 7.46
CA ASP A 457 -35.01 10.68 7.97
C ASP A 457 -34.33 12.05 8.02
N ILE A 458 -33.88 12.46 9.20
CA ILE A 458 -33.01 13.62 9.40
C ILE A 458 -31.60 13.11 9.66
N ILE A 459 -30.68 13.43 8.76
CA ILE A 459 -29.26 13.02 8.85
C ILE A 459 -28.51 14.07 9.66
N ILE A 460 -27.98 13.66 10.80
CA ILE A 460 -27.07 14.45 11.62
C ILE A 460 -25.65 14.15 11.15
N THR A 461 -24.97 15.10 10.54
CA THR A 461 -23.68 14.89 9.89
C THR A 461 -22.80 16.15 9.96
N THR A 462 -21.69 16.21 9.20
CA THR A 462 -20.85 17.40 9.07
C THR A 462 -20.68 17.79 7.61
N HIS A 463 -20.31 19.05 7.35
CA HIS A 463 -19.94 19.54 6.02
C HIS A 463 -18.85 18.70 5.34
N GLN A 464 -17.93 18.13 6.12
CA GLN A 464 -16.81 17.32 5.61
C GLN A 464 -17.22 15.89 5.24
N ILE A 465 -18.22 15.33 5.92
CA ILE A 465 -18.78 13.99 5.61
C ILE A 465 -19.75 14.09 4.44
N HIS A 466 -20.58 15.12 4.42
CA HIS A 466 -21.59 15.39 3.38
C HIS A 466 -21.23 16.67 2.62
N SER A 467 -20.17 16.60 1.82
CA SER A 467 -19.75 17.73 0.98
C SER A 467 -20.67 17.97 -0.21
N ASN A 468 -21.31 16.93 -0.75
CA ASN A 468 -22.35 17.04 -1.76
C ASN A 468 -23.75 16.96 -1.08
N LYS A 469 -24.55 18.02 -1.24
CA LYS A 469 -25.91 18.14 -0.69
C LYS A 469 -27.00 17.98 -1.74
N ASP A 470 -26.67 17.50 -2.94
CA ASP A 470 -27.65 17.32 -4.00
C ASP A 470 -28.80 16.41 -3.53
N GLY A 471 -30.04 16.86 -3.69
CA GLY A 471 -31.22 16.14 -3.22
C GLY A 471 -31.58 16.33 -1.75
N PHE A 472 -30.80 17.11 -0.98
CA PHE A 472 -31.07 17.38 0.43
C PHE A 472 -31.29 18.86 0.72
N SER A 473 -32.16 19.14 1.69
CA SER A 473 -32.38 20.46 2.30
C SER A 473 -31.66 20.53 3.65
N ASP A 474 -30.93 21.62 3.88
CA ASP A 474 -30.27 21.91 5.15
C ASP A 474 -31.26 22.60 6.12
N ILE A 475 -31.61 21.91 7.21
CA ILE A 475 -32.54 22.40 8.23
C ILE A 475 -31.87 22.85 9.52
N THR A 476 -30.55 22.94 9.52
CA THR A 476 -29.74 23.23 10.72
C THR A 476 -30.20 24.49 11.45
N LEU A 477 -30.37 25.59 10.72
CA LEU A 477 -30.82 26.87 11.31
C LEU A 477 -32.27 26.82 11.82
N LYS A 478 -33.14 26.01 11.17
CA LYS A 478 -34.53 25.87 11.63
C LYS A 478 -34.65 25.10 12.94
N ILE A 479 -33.71 24.18 13.18
CA ILE A 479 -33.69 23.34 14.39
C ILE A 479 -32.95 24.05 15.53
N PHE A 480 -31.79 24.62 15.25
CA PHE A 480 -30.93 25.19 16.31
C PHE A 480 -31.06 26.70 16.48
N ASP A 481 -31.81 27.37 15.60
CA ASP A 481 -31.90 28.83 15.55
C ASP A 481 -30.48 29.46 15.52
N ASP A 482 -30.21 30.47 16.32
CA ASP A 482 -28.90 31.14 16.47
C ASP A 482 -28.00 30.50 17.54
N LYS A 483 -28.33 29.27 17.99
CA LYS A 483 -27.54 28.58 19.03
C LYS A 483 -26.13 28.28 18.50
N LYS A 484 -25.13 28.81 19.19
CA LYS A 484 -23.74 28.50 18.93
C LYS A 484 -23.44 27.07 19.42
N LEU A 485 -23.20 26.17 18.48
CA LEU A 485 -22.78 24.80 18.76
C LEU A 485 -21.28 24.75 19.10
N MET A 486 -20.86 23.74 19.89
CA MET A 486 -19.45 23.44 20.14
C MET A 486 -18.74 23.11 18.83
N PHE A 487 -19.43 22.47 17.91
CA PHE A 487 -18.95 22.08 16.59
C PHE A 487 -19.74 22.80 15.50
N ASP A 488 -19.17 23.88 14.99
CA ASP A 488 -19.75 24.76 13.97
C ASP A 488 -19.88 24.13 12.57
N ASN A 489 -19.40 22.90 12.39
CA ASN A 489 -19.47 22.13 11.16
C ASN A 489 -20.57 21.04 11.15
N ILE A 490 -21.34 20.88 12.23
CA ILE A 490 -22.48 19.97 12.27
C ILE A 490 -23.62 20.56 11.42
N ILE A 491 -24.21 19.73 10.59
CA ILE A 491 -25.38 20.03 9.76
C ILE A 491 -26.46 18.98 9.90
N LEU A 492 -27.71 19.40 9.69
CA LEU A 492 -28.88 18.53 9.65
C LEU A 492 -29.47 18.53 8.24
N LEU A 493 -29.48 17.36 7.60
CA LEU A 493 -29.95 17.19 6.23
C LEU A 493 -31.22 16.35 6.20
N ILE A 494 -32.16 16.76 5.36
CA ILE A 494 -33.40 16.02 5.07
C ILE A 494 -33.57 15.93 3.55
N LEU A 495 -34.13 14.83 3.03
CA LEU A 495 -34.47 14.72 1.61
C LEU A 495 -35.45 15.84 1.20
N ASN A 496 -35.20 16.47 0.04
CA ASN A 496 -36.03 17.58 -0.46
C ASN A 496 -37.51 17.22 -0.50
N GLU A 497 -37.85 16.02 -0.92
CA GLU A 497 -39.24 15.51 -1.00
C GLU A 497 -39.92 15.36 0.38
N LYS A 498 -39.13 15.21 1.46
CA LYS A 498 -39.65 15.06 2.82
C LYS A 498 -39.65 16.37 3.61
N TYR A 499 -39.03 17.42 3.08
CA TYR A 499 -38.90 18.71 3.76
C TYR A 499 -40.25 19.35 4.09
N ASP A 500 -41.12 19.51 3.08
CA ASP A 500 -42.43 20.14 3.27
C ASP A 500 -43.35 19.30 4.18
N ILE A 501 -43.21 17.96 4.13
CA ILE A 501 -43.97 17.05 5.00
C ILE A 501 -43.60 17.29 6.47
N LEU A 502 -42.31 17.46 6.79
CA LEU A 502 -41.87 17.75 8.15
C LEU A 502 -42.30 19.15 8.61
N ILE A 503 -42.11 20.18 7.78
CA ILE A 503 -42.40 21.57 8.15
C ILE A 503 -43.90 21.82 8.36
N ASN A 504 -44.74 21.20 7.54
CA ASN A 504 -46.20 21.34 7.63
C ASN A 504 -46.80 20.54 8.81
N ASN A 505 -46.09 19.52 9.32
CA ASN A 505 -46.47 18.82 10.55
C ASN A 505 -45.83 19.48 11.77
N GLN A 506 -46.51 20.49 12.30
CA GLN A 506 -45.97 21.35 13.37
C GLN A 506 -45.63 20.58 14.66
N GLU A 507 -46.44 19.58 15.03
CA GLU A 507 -46.17 18.73 16.23
C GLU A 507 -44.91 17.89 16.04
N LEU A 508 -44.77 17.20 14.90
CA LEU A 508 -43.60 16.39 14.57
C LEU A 508 -42.35 17.24 14.45
N PHE A 509 -42.44 18.42 13.85
CA PHE A 509 -41.35 19.38 13.76
C PHE A 509 -40.87 19.84 15.16
N LEU A 510 -41.80 20.23 16.04
CA LEU A 510 -41.45 20.66 17.40
C LEU A 510 -40.87 19.52 18.26
N ALA A 511 -41.41 18.30 18.12
CA ALA A 511 -40.85 17.12 18.78
C ALA A 511 -39.44 16.80 18.29
N SER A 512 -39.20 16.82 16.98
CA SER A 512 -37.87 16.62 16.38
C SER A 512 -36.90 17.72 16.77
N LYS A 513 -37.33 18.99 16.79
CA LYS A 513 -36.50 20.12 17.26
C LYS A 513 -36.07 19.95 18.71
N LYS A 514 -36.97 19.56 19.58
CA LYS A 514 -36.67 19.27 20.99
C LYS A 514 -35.69 18.10 21.13
N TYR A 515 -35.93 16.99 20.41
CA TYR A 515 -35.07 15.82 20.46
C TYR A 515 -33.66 16.12 19.96
N LEU A 516 -33.51 16.77 18.81
CA LEU A 516 -32.23 17.12 18.19
C LEU A 516 -31.41 18.10 19.07
N ASN A 517 -32.06 19.08 19.67
CA ASN A 517 -31.38 19.97 20.64
C ASN A 517 -30.86 19.20 21.84
N ASN A 518 -31.63 18.23 22.38
CA ASN A 518 -31.21 17.40 23.49
C ASN A 518 -30.08 16.43 23.07
N TYR A 519 -30.14 15.86 21.86
CA TYR A 519 -29.09 15.03 21.31
C TYR A 519 -27.76 15.78 21.22
N ILE A 520 -27.76 16.98 20.63
CA ILE A 520 -26.56 17.81 20.52
C ILE A 520 -26.03 18.21 21.92
N ASN A 521 -26.89 18.55 22.86
CA ASN A 521 -26.46 18.82 24.24
C ASN A 521 -25.77 17.60 24.88
N ALA A 522 -26.32 16.40 24.65
CA ALA A 522 -25.73 15.15 25.16
C ALA A 522 -24.39 14.85 24.49
N LEU A 523 -24.29 15.04 23.17
CA LEU A 523 -23.05 14.89 22.41
C LEU A 523 -21.97 15.86 22.91
N GLU A 524 -22.28 17.14 23.05
CA GLU A 524 -21.36 18.18 23.53
C GLU A 524 -20.87 17.90 24.96
N LYS A 525 -21.78 17.44 25.84
CA LYS A 525 -21.42 17.04 27.22
C LYS A 525 -20.47 15.86 27.22
N HIS A 526 -20.71 14.87 26.37
CA HIS A 526 -19.87 13.69 26.24
C HIS A 526 -18.48 14.07 25.68
N GLU A 527 -18.43 14.85 24.63
CA GLU A 527 -17.19 15.35 24.03
C GLU A 527 -16.36 16.19 25.01
N LYS A 528 -17.00 17.02 25.82
CA LYS A 528 -16.31 17.77 26.86
C LYS A 528 -15.64 16.84 27.85
N LYS A 529 -16.33 15.78 28.29
CA LYS A 529 -15.76 14.77 29.19
C LYS A 529 -14.53 14.08 28.55
N ILE A 530 -14.59 13.75 27.26
CA ILE A 530 -13.45 13.17 26.54
C ILE A 530 -12.28 14.14 26.52
N ARG A 531 -12.52 15.40 26.14
CA ARG A 531 -11.47 16.44 26.00
C ARG A 531 -10.74 16.74 27.32
N ASP A 532 -11.43 16.67 28.43
CA ASP A 532 -10.86 16.91 29.77
C ASP A 532 -9.79 15.85 30.13
N HIS A 533 -9.87 14.67 29.54
CA HIS A 533 -8.91 13.56 29.77
C HIS A 533 -7.75 13.53 28.75
N LEU A 534 -7.84 14.26 27.63
CA LEU A 534 -6.79 14.24 26.63
C LEU A 534 -5.44 14.72 27.15
N ILE A 535 -4.39 14.09 26.66
CA ILE A 535 -3.02 14.53 26.92
C ILE A 535 -2.74 15.80 26.13
N THR A 536 -2.19 16.82 26.80
CA THR A 536 -1.80 18.10 26.19
C THR A 536 -0.29 18.15 25.93
N GLU A 537 0.14 19.08 25.08
CA GLU A 537 1.56 19.31 24.81
C GLU A 537 2.35 19.67 26.07
N ASP A 538 1.77 20.47 26.97
CA ASP A 538 2.44 20.83 28.23
C ASP A 538 2.59 19.61 29.17
N LYS A 539 1.62 18.68 29.21
CA LYS A 539 1.77 17.41 29.94
C LYS A 539 2.92 16.57 29.34
N ILE A 540 3.06 16.54 28.01
CA ILE A 540 4.16 15.84 27.31
C ILE A 540 5.51 16.44 27.69
N LEU A 541 5.65 17.75 27.61
CA LEU A 541 6.89 18.45 27.97
C LEU A 541 7.27 18.21 29.43
N ASN A 542 6.30 18.27 30.35
CA ASN A 542 6.54 17.98 31.78
C ASN A 542 7.00 16.53 32.00
N TYR A 543 6.44 15.56 31.27
CA TYR A 543 6.88 14.17 31.35
C TYR A 543 8.32 14.02 30.83
N LEU A 544 8.62 14.60 29.67
CA LEU A 544 9.96 14.56 29.08
C LEU A 544 11.02 15.29 29.92
N LYS A 545 10.63 16.32 30.70
CA LYS A 545 11.54 17.03 31.59
C LYS A 545 12.21 16.08 32.60
N ASN A 546 11.47 15.10 33.10
CA ASN A 546 11.92 14.13 34.10
C ASN A 546 12.52 12.85 33.49
N LYS A 547 12.58 12.71 32.18
CA LYS A 547 13.03 11.51 31.46
C LYS A 547 14.13 11.87 30.45
N LYS A 548 15.36 12.11 30.97
CA LYS A 548 16.51 12.57 30.16
C LYS A 548 16.81 11.67 28.96
N ASP A 549 16.85 10.34 29.17
CA ASP A 549 17.13 9.39 28.10
C ASP A 549 16.09 9.48 26.97
N LEU A 550 14.80 9.48 27.34
CA LEU A 550 13.70 9.59 26.37
C LEU A 550 13.77 10.90 25.57
N ARG A 551 14.14 11.99 26.24
CA ARG A 551 14.34 13.30 25.64
C ARG A 551 15.46 13.28 24.60
N HIS A 552 16.62 12.64 24.91
CA HIS A 552 17.74 12.50 24.00
C HIS A 552 17.38 11.63 22.78
N ARG A 553 16.65 10.53 22.97
CA ARG A 553 16.17 9.68 21.88
C ARG A 553 15.28 10.46 20.94
N LEU A 554 14.29 11.19 21.47
CA LEU A 554 13.41 12.03 20.67
C LEU A 554 14.19 13.13 19.93
N LYS A 555 15.12 13.82 20.62
CA LYS A 555 15.96 14.86 20.00
C LYS A 555 16.71 14.33 18.79
N LYS A 556 17.34 13.15 18.90
CA LYS A 556 18.07 12.50 17.81
C LYS A 556 17.17 12.21 16.59
N ILE A 557 15.92 11.77 16.82
CA ILE A 557 14.95 11.51 15.75
C ILE A 557 14.61 12.83 15.05
N LEU A 558 14.28 13.87 15.81
CA LEU A 558 13.84 15.16 15.28
C LEU A 558 14.97 15.87 14.54
N ASP A 559 16.21 15.83 15.04
CA ASP A 559 17.36 16.40 14.36
C ASP A 559 17.58 15.78 12.98
N GLN A 560 17.28 14.50 12.83
CA GLN A 560 17.37 13.81 11.54
C GLN A 560 16.17 14.13 10.62
N ASP A 561 14.97 14.15 11.13
CA ASP A 561 13.77 14.33 10.30
C ASP A 561 13.57 15.77 9.83
N LEU A 562 13.98 16.73 10.63
CA LEU A 562 13.78 18.16 10.38
C LEU A 562 14.90 18.82 9.56
N ILE A 563 15.91 18.09 9.07
CA ILE A 563 17.03 18.64 8.27
C ILE A 563 16.50 19.51 7.12
N TYR A 564 15.62 18.97 6.28
CA TYR A 564 15.06 19.70 5.14
C TYR A 564 14.30 20.96 5.56
N VAL A 565 13.51 20.86 6.63
CA VAL A 565 12.73 22.00 7.16
C VAL A 565 13.65 23.07 7.71
N ASN A 566 14.67 22.69 8.46
CA ASN A 566 15.64 23.61 9.02
C ASN A 566 16.43 24.36 7.95
N GLU A 567 16.83 23.66 6.87
CA GLU A 567 17.60 24.24 5.76
C GLU A 567 16.76 25.18 4.87
N ASN A 568 15.47 24.87 4.64
CA ASN A 568 14.65 25.53 3.62
C ASN A 568 13.51 26.39 4.18
N TYR A 569 13.06 26.12 5.43
CA TYR A 569 11.92 26.76 6.08
C TYR A 569 12.18 26.99 7.58
N PRO A 570 13.32 27.60 7.97
CA PRO A 570 13.69 27.77 9.40
C PRO A 570 12.67 28.60 10.18
N GLU A 571 11.89 29.44 9.49
CA GLU A 571 10.80 30.23 10.09
C GLU A 571 9.68 29.35 10.66
N TYR A 572 9.43 28.14 10.10
CA TYR A 572 8.45 27.21 10.63
C TYR A 572 8.85 26.71 12.01
N LEU A 573 10.12 26.34 12.19
CA LEU A 573 10.64 25.88 13.47
C LEU A 573 10.49 26.98 14.55
N LYS A 574 10.73 28.24 14.19
CA LYS A 574 10.57 29.38 15.10
C LYS A 574 9.12 29.60 15.55
N GLN A 575 8.16 29.26 14.70
CA GLN A 575 6.72 29.39 14.99
C GLN A 575 6.20 28.26 15.89
N TRP A 576 6.89 27.11 15.97
CA TRP A 576 6.44 25.96 16.73
C TRP A 576 6.74 26.09 18.21
N LYS A 577 5.77 26.63 18.95
CA LYS A 577 5.88 26.98 20.37
C LYS A 577 6.40 25.82 21.24
N TYR A 578 5.88 24.62 21.06
CA TYR A 578 6.21 23.49 21.93
C TYR A 578 7.54 22.84 21.53
N TYR A 579 7.87 22.84 20.27
CA TYR A 579 9.18 22.43 19.79
C TYR A 579 10.28 23.37 20.33
N GLN A 580 10.05 24.69 20.35
CA GLN A 580 11.00 25.64 20.92
C GLN A 580 11.24 25.39 22.43
N LYS A 581 10.17 25.12 23.20
CA LYS A 581 10.30 24.73 24.61
C LYS A 581 11.06 23.41 24.78
N PHE A 582 10.86 22.44 23.89
CA PHE A 582 11.58 21.16 23.89
C PHE A 582 13.06 21.35 23.59
N GLU A 583 13.42 22.14 22.58
CA GLU A 583 14.82 22.48 22.25
C GLU A 583 15.53 23.16 23.42
N GLN A 584 14.88 24.13 24.02
CA GLN A 584 15.42 24.82 25.21
C GLN A 584 15.68 23.83 26.34
N MET A 585 14.74 22.94 26.63
CA MET A 585 14.87 21.89 27.63
C MET A 585 16.03 20.90 27.32
N CYS A 586 16.34 20.64 26.05
CA CYS A 586 17.46 19.80 25.64
C CYS A 586 18.81 20.50 25.81
N ASN A 587 18.86 21.82 25.69
CA ASN A 587 20.08 22.63 25.82
C ASN A 587 20.46 22.92 27.29
N GLU A 588 19.49 22.90 28.21
CA GLU A 588 19.70 23.15 29.65
C GLU A 588 20.22 21.92 30.41
N THR A 589 20.41 20.80 29.76
CA THR A 589 20.83 19.51 30.37
C THR A 589 22.10 18.95 29.75
#